data_9e2ca3d997320702235efd85c6adca45
#
_entry.id   9e2ca3d997320702235efd85c6adca45
#
_cell.length_a   1.000
_cell.length_b   1.000
_cell.length_c   1.000
_cell.angle_alpha   90.00
_cell.angle_beta   90.00
_cell.angle_gamma   90.00
#
_symmetry.space_group_name_H-M   'P 1'
#
loop_
_entity.id
_entity.type
_entity.pdbx_description
1 polymer ?
#
loop_
_entity_poly.entity_id
_entity_poly.type
_entity_poly.pdbx_seq_one_letter_code
_entity_poly.pdbx_strand_id
1 'polypeptide(L)'
;MSGANMNRREFLRVLGGGAAGACLWTSLRAGEPAPGAGRAFDGAQGRPNIVLIMADDMGFSDIGCYGSEIATPNLDRLAAGGVRFSQFYNTARCCPTRASLLTGLYPHQAGVGHMVEDRGFPAYQGYLNDRCVTIAEALRQARYKTLMTGKWHVGGDRPHWPTDRGFDRYFGLVDGGGNYFMIDPTRHAALDDKPFTGPVGEKYYATDAYTDYALDFLQKDTDRKQPFFLYVAYTSPHWPLHAWPEDIAKYKGKYMTGWDELRKQRHRRLIEMGMVDSKWPLTPRDAKAPAWDQVKDKEERDLRMAVYAAQIDRMDQNIGRLLAKLKQIGAEDNTLILFLADNGGCAEAVDRGKPGAPVGTKESFASYGLPWANASNTPFRLYKHWVHEGGIATPLVAYWPAVIKKGGAITNQTGHLIDLIATCLDVAGAEYPKTFNGRQIVPLEGKSLLPIFKGETRKGHEVICWEHEGNRAVRQGKWKLVSRNPEDWELYDLEADRTEMNNLAGSNPEKAKELAALYDAWAKKVGALTPAELKGRKPKTSPATSKGTQ
;
A
#
# COMPACT_ATOMS: atom_id res chain seq x y z
N MET A 1 -19.56 62.91 -2.69
CA MET A 1 -18.61 63.79 -3.41
C MET A 1 -17.30 63.03 -3.55
N SER A 2 -17.04 62.69 -4.75
CA SER A 2 -15.81 62.35 -5.52
C SER A 2 -14.67 61.63 -4.79
N GLY A 3 -14.58 60.34 -5.04
CA GLY A 3 -13.37 59.58 -4.88
C GLY A 3 -12.42 59.80 -6.06
N ALA A 4 -11.13 59.96 -5.78
CA ALA A 4 -10.11 60.05 -6.81
C ALA A 4 -9.34 58.70 -6.86
N ASN A 5 -9.45 58.00 -7.95
CA ASN A 5 -8.65 56.85 -8.31
C ASN A 5 -7.23 57.29 -8.64
N MET A 6 -6.24 56.86 -7.90
CA MET A 6 -4.82 57.08 -8.21
C MET A 6 -4.28 55.92 -9.07
N ASN A 7 -3.71 56.30 -10.20
CA ASN A 7 -3.25 55.39 -11.27
C ASN A 7 -1.84 54.81 -10.92
N ARG A 8 -1.61 53.56 -11.23
CA ARG A 8 -0.42 52.75 -10.95
C ARG A 8 0.92 53.34 -11.48
N ARG A 9 0.88 54.42 -12.26
CA ARG A 9 2.05 55.13 -12.78
C ARG A 9 2.60 56.24 -11.88
N GLU A 10 1.83 56.72 -10.87
CA GLU A 10 2.27 57.79 -9.98
C GLU A 10 2.97 57.30 -8.73
N PHE A 11 2.83 56.03 -8.39
CA PHE A 11 3.52 55.40 -7.23
C PHE A 11 5.02 55.17 -7.39
N LEU A 12 5.53 55.26 -8.63
CA LEU A 12 6.95 55.00 -8.95
C LEU A 12 7.82 56.27 -9.09
N ARG A 13 7.32 57.47 -8.75
CA ARG A 13 8.07 58.74 -8.90
C ARG A 13 8.52 59.39 -7.58
N VAL A 14 8.30 58.80 -6.42
CA VAL A 14 8.60 59.44 -5.12
C VAL A 14 9.81 58.79 -4.36
N LEU A 15 10.55 57.87 -4.97
CA LEU A 15 11.77 57.34 -4.34
C LEU A 15 12.97 57.47 -5.31
N GLY A 16 13.35 58.70 -5.62
CA GLY A 16 14.56 59.03 -6.32
C GLY A 16 15.31 60.16 -5.59
N GLY A 17 16.33 59.83 -4.85
CA GLY A 17 17.23 60.85 -4.28
C GLY A 17 18.11 60.33 -3.14
N GLY A 18 19.35 60.04 -3.42
CA GLY A 18 20.40 60.15 -2.38
C GLY A 18 21.31 58.93 -2.13
N ALA A 19 22.54 59.12 -2.55
CA ALA A 19 23.80 58.54 -2.05
C ALA A 19 24.37 57.31 -2.79
N ALA A 20 25.41 57.62 -3.58
CA ALA A 20 26.38 56.69 -4.11
C ALA A 20 27.19 56.00 -3.03
N GLY A 21 27.06 54.67 -2.94
CA GLY A 21 27.94 53.81 -2.17
C GLY A 21 28.39 52.65 -3.04
N ALA A 22 29.67 52.64 -3.43
CA ALA A 22 30.26 51.58 -4.22
C ALA A 22 30.29 50.27 -3.42
N CYS A 23 29.44 49.32 -3.75
CA CYS A 23 29.58 47.94 -3.31
C CYS A 23 30.17 47.10 -4.41
N LEU A 24 31.39 46.63 -4.18
CA LEU A 24 32.09 45.61 -4.97
C LEU A 24 31.22 44.34 -5.01
N TRP A 25 30.74 44.00 -6.18
CA TRP A 25 30.16 42.70 -6.47
C TRP A 25 31.28 41.67 -6.58
N THR A 26 31.60 40.95 -5.48
CA THR A 26 32.32 39.69 -5.58
C THR A 26 31.38 38.67 -6.19
N SER A 27 31.74 38.23 -7.39
CA SER A 27 31.12 37.07 -8.06
C SER A 27 31.29 35.84 -7.14
N LEU A 28 30.21 35.42 -6.46
CA LEU A 28 30.12 34.11 -5.85
C LEU A 28 30.16 33.10 -7.00
N ARG A 29 31.31 32.50 -7.23
CA ARG A 29 31.43 31.24 -7.97
C ARG A 29 30.50 30.24 -7.31
N ALA A 30 29.65 29.60 -8.10
CA ALA A 30 28.87 28.45 -7.68
C ALA A 30 29.83 27.44 -7.02
N GLY A 31 29.66 27.20 -5.73
CA GLY A 31 30.44 26.21 -4.99
C GLY A 31 30.27 24.84 -5.64
N GLU A 32 31.35 24.10 -5.76
CA GLU A 32 31.33 22.69 -6.13
C GLU A 32 30.36 21.95 -5.19
N PRO A 33 29.57 20.98 -5.71
CA PRO A 33 28.70 20.17 -4.87
C PRO A 33 29.56 19.40 -3.87
N ALA A 34 29.12 19.38 -2.60
CA ALA A 34 29.78 18.64 -1.53
C ALA A 34 29.97 17.17 -1.91
N PRO A 35 31.10 16.53 -1.58
CA PRO A 35 31.33 15.11 -1.86
C PRO A 35 30.37 14.25 -1.03
N GLY A 36 29.36 13.67 -1.66
CA GLY A 36 28.29 12.87 -1.05
C GLY A 36 26.99 12.82 -1.85
N ALA A 37 26.86 13.61 -2.91
CA ALA A 37 25.71 13.51 -3.81
C ALA A 37 25.71 12.11 -4.45
N GLY A 38 24.73 11.28 -4.07
CA GLY A 38 24.48 9.99 -4.67
C GLY A 38 24.48 10.15 -6.20
N ARG A 39 25.13 9.22 -6.92
CA ARG A 39 25.19 9.25 -8.38
C ARG A 39 23.77 9.36 -8.91
N ALA A 40 23.41 10.52 -9.45
CA ALA A 40 22.20 10.69 -10.22
C ALA A 40 22.13 9.56 -11.25
N PHE A 41 20.95 8.96 -11.40
CA PHE A 41 20.72 7.93 -12.41
C PHE A 41 21.02 8.56 -13.78
N ASP A 42 22.19 8.25 -14.33
CA ASP A 42 22.71 8.79 -15.59
C ASP A 42 22.23 7.90 -16.76
N GLY A 43 20.92 7.66 -16.79
CA GLY A 43 20.26 7.08 -17.95
C GLY A 43 20.04 8.17 -18.99
N ALA A 44 20.26 7.86 -20.27
CA ALA A 44 20.07 8.76 -21.41
C ALA A 44 18.67 9.41 -21.50
N GLN A 45 17.74 9.08 -20.61
CA GLN A 45 16.35 9.55 -20.56
C GLN A 45 15.99 10.44 -19.36
N GLY A 46 16.96 10.84 -18.52
CA GLY A 46 16.70 11.61 -17.30
C GLY A 46 16.09 10.80 -16.14
N ARG A 47 15.66 11.48 -15.08
CA ARG A 47 15.06 10.84 -13.90
C ARG A 47 13.71 10.20 -14.23
N PRO A 48 13.42 8.94 -13.77
CA PRO A 48 12.18 8.25 -14.10
C PRO A 48 10.98 8.88 -13.40
N ASN A 49 9.80 8.72 -14.00
CA ASN A 49 8.55 8.84 -13.24
C ASN A 49 8.35 7.60 -12.36
N ILE A 50 7.55 7.75 -11.33
CA ILE A 50 7.24 6.66 -10.38
C ILE A 50 5.71 6.59 -10.24
N VAL A 51 5.16 5.40 -10.49
CA VAL A 51 3.75 5.09 -10.26
C VAL A 51 3.67 3.95 -9.26
N LEU A 52 3.06 4.20 -8.12
CA LEU A 52 2.80 3.22 -7.08
C LEU A 52 1.31 2.92 -7.03
N ILE A 53 0.93 1.67 -7.24
CA ILE A 53 -0.46 1.20 -7.26
C ILE A 53 -0.65 0.23 -6.10
N MET A 54 -1.66 0.48 -5.27
CA MET A 54 -1.98 -0.38 -4.13
C MET A 54 -3.44 -0.83 -4.19
N ALA A 55 -3.64 -2.15 -4.06
CA ALA A 55 -4.94 -2.76 -3.78
C ALA A 55 -5.18 -2.85 -2.26
N ASP A 56 -6.44 -2.93 -1.83
CA ASP A 56 -6.87 -2.97 -0.43
C ASP A 56 -7.59 -4.31 -0.16
N ASP A 57 -7.12 -5.09 0.82
CA ASP A 57 -7.66 -6.39 1.21
C ASP A 57 -7.57 -7.49 0.11
N MET A 58 -6.55 -7.47 -0.73
CA MET A 58 -6.36 -8.44 -1.80
C MET A 58 -5.38 -9.54 -1.39
N GLY A 59 -5.79 -10.81 -1.54
CA GLY A 59 -4.96 -11.96 -1.21
C GLY A 59 -3.81 -12.21 -2.18
N PHE A 60 -2.83 -13.02 -1.75
CA PHE A 60 -1.63 -13.34 -2.52
C PHE A 60 -1.91 -13.93 -3.90
N SER A 61 -2.96 -14.74 -4.04
CA SER A 61 -3.29 -15.45 -5.28
C SER A 61 -4.51 -14.89 -6.02
N ASP A 62 -4.83 -13.58 -5.88
CA ASP A 62 -6.05 -13.01 -6.46
C ASP A 62 -5.86 -12.33 -7.83
N ILE A 63 -4.65 -12.31 -8.40
CA ILE A 63 -4.39 -11.79 -9.74
C ILE A 63 -3.82 -12.87 -10.67
N GLY A 64 -4.04 -12.76 -11.98
CA GLY A 64 -3.69 -13.79 -12.97
C GLY A 64 -2.23 -14.22 -12.91
N CYS A 65 -1.30 -13.26 -12.88
CA CYS A 65 0.13 -13.53 -12.78
C CYS A 65 0.60 -14.09 -11.42
N TYR A 66 -0.32 -14.29 -10.48
CA TYR A 66 -0.15 -15.02 -9.20
C TYR A 66 -1.18 -16.17 -9.08
N GLY A 67 -1.60 -16.76 -10.20
CA GLY A 67 -2.36 -18.01 -10.24
C GLY A 67 -3.88 -17.89 -10.13
N SER A 68 -4.45 -16.68 -10.12
CA SER A 68 -5.90 -16.48 -10.10
C SER A 68 -6.58 -16.85 -11.41
N GLU A 69 -7.88 -17.15 -11.30
CA GLU A 69 -8.83 -17.24 -12.42
C GLU A 69 -9.48 -15.88 -12.73
N ILE A 70 -9.26 -14.88 -11.89
CA ILE A 70 -9.74 -13.51 -12.08
C ILE A 70 -8.96 -12.87 -13.23
N ALA A 71 -9.66 -12.28 -14.18
CA ALA A 71 -9.05 -11.64 -15.33
C ALA A 71 -8.34 -10.33 -14.93
N THR A 72 -7.00 -10.32 -15.04
CA THR A 72 -6.16 -9.14 -14.78
C THR A 72 -5.14 -8.91 -15.90
N PRO A 73 -5.59 -8.76 -17.17
CA PRO A 73 -4.69 -8.74 -18.31
C PRO A 73 -3.68 -7.58 -18.29
N ASN A 74 -3.99 -6.46 -17.65
CA ASN A 74 -3.09 -5.33 -17.55
C ASN A 74 -1.98 -5.56 -16.52
N LEU A 75 -2.29 -6.15 -15.36
CA LEU A 75 -1.30 -6.58 -14.37
C LEU A 75 -0.46 -7.74 -14.91
N ASP A 76 -1.07 -8.68 -15.64
CA ASP A 76 -0.35 -9.78 -16.28
C ASP A 76 0.65 -9.27 -17.33
N ARG A 77 0.28 -8.22 -18.09
CA ARG A 77 1.18 -7.53 -19.01
C ARG A 77 2.35 -6.87 -18.29
N LEU A 78 2.10 -6.16 -17.18
CA LEU A 78 3.17 -5.59 -16.35
C LEU A 78 4.12 -6.67 -15.82
N ALA A 79 3.58 -7.78 -15.36
CA ALA A 79 4.35 -8.93 -14.89
C ALA A 79 5.18 -9.58 -16.00
N ALA A 80 4.61 -9.71 -17.21
CA ALA A 80 5.31 -10.27 -18.37
C ALA A 80 6.47 -9.40 -18.85
N GLY A 81 6.36 -8.08 -18.72
CA GLY A 81 7.43 -7.13 -19.05
C GLY A 81 8.32 -6.74 -17.87
N GLY A 82 8.02 -7.22 -16.66
CA GLY A 82 8.62 -6.80 -15.42
C GLY A 82 9.21 -7.95 -14.58
N VAL A 83 9.25 -7.73 -13.27
CA VAL A 83 9.71 -8.69 -12.26
C VAL A 83 8.60 -8.91 -11.23
N ARG A 84 8.31 -10.18 -10.92
CA ARG A 84 7.42 -10.58 -9.84
C ARG A 84 8.23 -11.05 -8.63
N PHE A 85 7.79 -10.65 -7.44
CA PHE A 85 8.41 -11.11 -6.20
C PHE A 85 7.61 -12.27 -5.61
N SER A 86 8.25 -13.42 -5.40
CA SER A 86 7.62 -14.52 -4.67
C SER A 86 7.60 -14.25 -3.14
N GLN A 87 8.51 -13.40 -2.63
CA GLN A 87 8.68 -13.10 -1.20
C GLN A 87 8.71 -11.59 -0.93
N PHE A 88 7.56 -10.93 -1.07
CA PHE A 88 7.40 -9.53 -0.67
C PHE A 88 6.38 -9.42 0.47
N TYR A 89 6.62 -8.51 1.42
CA TYR A 89 5.88 -8.47 2.68
C TYR A 89 5.31 -7.09 3.00
N ASN A 90 4.08 -7.09 3.51
CA ASN A 90 3.39 -5.95 4.12
C ASN A 90 3.38 -6.07 5.66
N THR A 91 2.56 -5.28 6.37
CA THR A 91 2.45 -5.30 7.84
C THR A 91 1.07 -5.77 8.33
N ALA A 92 0.45 -6.69 7.60
CA ALA A 92 -0.79 -7.42 7.93
C ALA A 92 -2.06 -6.56 8.04
N ARG A 93 -2.00 -5.23 8.03
CA ARG A 93 -3.17 -4.35 8.21
C ARG A 93 -3.01 -3.05 7.43
N CYS A 94 -4.13 -2.46 6.97
CA CYS A 94 -4.14 -1.31 6.08
C CYS A 94 -3.40 -0.07 6.62
N CYS A 95 -3.72 0.44 7.81
CA CYS A 95 -3.08 1.63 8.35
C CYS A 95 -1.57 1.43 8.61
N PRO A 96 -1.14 0.37 9.33
CA PRO A 96 0.28 0.08 9.52
C PRO A 96 1.03 -0.09 8.20
N THR A 97 0.45 -0.79 7.23
CA THR A 97 1.06 -0.96 5.90
C THR A 97 1.24 0.37 5.18
N ARG A 98 0.22 1.21 5.15
CA ARG A 98 0.29 2.53 4.49
C ARG A 98 1.30 3.44 5.17
N ALA A 99 1.38 3.41 6.51
CA ALA A 99 2.41 4.13 7.25
C ALA A 99 3.82 3.67 6.89
N SER A 100 4.07 2.36 6.89
CA SER A 100 5.37 1.80 6.54
C SER A 100 5.76 2.02 5.09
N LEU A 101 4.82 1.86 4.15
CA LEU A 101 5.03 2.11 2.72
C LEU A 101 5.43 3.56 2.46
N LEU A 102 4.69 4.50 3.05
CA LEU A 102 4.89 5.93 2.80
C LEU A 102 6.17 6.46 3.44
N THR A 103 6.65 5.86 4.54
CA THR A 103 7.75 6.42 5.34
C THR A 103 9.04 5.60 5.32
N GLY A 104 8.97 4.30 4.93
CA GLY A 104 10.10 3.38 5.00
C GLY A 104 10.54 3.02 6.41
N LEU A 105 9.64 3.23 7.37
CA LEU A 105 9.81 2.92 8.78
C LEU A 105 8.87 1.79 9.19
N TYR A 106 9.15 1.13 10.30
CA TYR A 106 8.12 0.30 10.92
C TYR A 106 6.94 1.16 11.40
N PRO A 107 5.71 0.65 11.38
CA PRO A 107 4.51 1.47 11.62
C PRO A 107 4.52 2.15 12.99
N HIS A 108 5.11 1.51 14.00
CA HIS A 108 5.30 2.05 15.35
C HIS A 108 6.18 3.29 15.37
N GLN A 109 7.27 3.29 14.59
CA GLN A 109 8.17 4.46 14.46
C GLN A 109 7.45 5.63 13.78
N ALA A 110 6.52 5.34 12.87
CA ALA A 110 5.72 6.34 12.18
C ALA A 110 4.49 6.83 12.99
N GLY A 111 4.18 6.20 14.14
CA GLY A 111 3.05 6.57 15.01
C GLY A 111 1.75 5.79 14.73
N VAL A 112 1.77 4.78 13.85
CA VAL A 112 0.59 4.03 13.39
C VAL A 112 0.78 2.52 13.63
N GLY A 113 1.24 2.15 14.83
CA GLY A 113 1.43 0.74 15.21
C GLY A 113 0.14 -0.07 15.36
N HIS A 114 -1.03 0.61 15.46
CA HIS A 114 -2.36 0.00 15.50
C HIS A 114 -3.20 0.52 14.32
N MET A 115 -4.44 0.94 14.58
CA MET A 115 -5.31 1.62 13.62
C MET A 115 -5.19 3.15 13.78
N VAL A 116 -6.23 3.88 13.45
CA VAL A 116 -6.23 5.35 13.45
C VAL A 116 -6.66 5.99 14.78
N GLU A 117 -6.90 5.20 15.83
CA GLU A 117 -7.20 5.73 17.14
C GLU A 117 -5.91 6.10 17.90
N ASP A 118 -5.89 7.26 18.54
CA ASP A 118 -4.82 7.65 19.46
C ASP A 118 -4.94 6.87 20.78
N ARG A 119 -4.01 5.94 21.00
CA ARG A 119 -3.90 5.12 22.21
C ARG A 119 -3.10 5.80 23.32
N GLY A 120 -2.64 7.04 23.12
CA GLY A 120 -1.88 7.83 24.10
C GLY A 120 -0.40 7.48 24.20
N PHE A 121 0.15 6.76 23.22
CA PHE A 121 1.58 6.44 23.11
C PHE A 121 2.16 6.93 21.79
N PRO A 122 3.43 7.34 21.73
CA PRO A 122 4.05 7.86 20.50
C PRO A 122 3.99 6.89 19.31
N ALA A 123 4.09 5.58 19.56
CA ALA A 123 4.00 4.55 18.52
C ALA A 123 2.57 4.25 18.06
N TYR A 124 1.55 4.80 18.72
CA TYR A 124 0.12 4.47 18.54
C TYR A 124 -0.76 5.74 18.52
N GLN A 125 -0.31 6.77 17.80
CA GLN A 125 -1.04 8.05 17.67
C GLN A 125 -2.20 7.98 16.65
N GLY A 126 -2.17 6.98 15.75
CA GLY A 126 -3.17 6.82 14.71
C GLY A 126 -2.98 7.71 13.48
N TYR A 127 -1.90 8.47 13.41
CA TYR A 127 -1.50 9.31 12.28
C TYR A 127 0.02 9.35 12.11
N LEU A 128 0.49 9.69 10.90
CA LEU A 128 1.92 9.84 10.64
C LEU A 128 2.49 11.00 11.47
N ASN A 129 3.41 10.68 12.36
CA ASN A 129 4.03 11.66 13.26
C ASN A 129 5.00 12.58 12.50
N ASP A 130 5.54 13.57 13.20
CA ASP A 130 6.45 14.59 12.67
C ASP A 130 7.94 14.19 12.69
N ARG A 131 8.23 12.95 13.09
CA ARG A 131 9.57 12.36 13.07
C ARG A 131 9.79 11.43 11.88
N CYS A 132 8.82 11.31 10.98
CA CYS A 132 8.92 10.58 9.72
C CYS A 132 8.67 11.51 8.54
N VAL A 133 9.28 11.16 7.40
CA VAL A 133 9.10 11.85 6.12
C VAL A 133 8.46 10.87 5.15
N THR A 134 7.46 11.33 4.39
CA THR A 134 6.79 10.52 3.38
C THR A 134 7.58 10.47 2.08
N ILE A 135 7.29 9.48 1.22
CA ILE A 135 7.81 9.43 -0.16
C ILE A 135 7.53 10.76 -0.89
N ALA A 136 6.33 11.31 -0.73
CA ALA A 136 5.93 12.55 -1.39
C ALA A 136 6.74 13.75 -0.87
N GLU A 137 6.89 13.90 0.46
CA GLU A 137 7.70 14.97 1.05
C GLU A 137 9.16 14.90 0.57
N ALA A 138 9.75 13.70 0.54
CA ALA A 138 11.14 13.51 0.11
C ALA A 138 11.32 13.75 -1.41
N LEU A 139 10.42 13.25 -2.23
CA LEU A 139 10.48 13.43 -3.69
C LEU A 139 10.17 14.87 -4.12
N ARG A 140 9.34 15.63 -3.36
CA ARG A 140 9.16 17.08 -3.61
C ARG A 140 10.47 17.84 -3.45
N GLN A 141 11.29 17.50 -2.44
CA GLN A 141 12.63 18.09 -2.30
C GLN A 141 13.52 17.78 -3.52
N ALA A 142 13.33 16.60 -4.13
CA ALA A 142 13.97 16.22 -5.38
C ALA A 142 13.26 16.78 -6.63
N ARG A 143 12.32 17.72 -6.47
CA ARG A 143 11.57 18.40 -7.54
C ARG A 143 10.69 17.46 -8.38
N TYR A 144 10.14 16.41 -7.76
CA TYR A 144 9.05 15.65 -8.37
C TYR A 144 7.72 16.37 -8.18
N LYS A 145 6.84 16.27 -9.14
CA LYS A 145 5.41 16.55 -8.96
C LYS A 145 4.78 15.37 -8.23
N THR A 146 4.09 15.61 -7.13
CA THR A 146 3.58 14.55 -6.25
C THR A 146 2.06 14.50 -6.27
N LEU A 147 1.51 13.38 -6.73
CA LEU A 147 0.09 13.18 -7.01
C LEU A 147 -0.41 11.95 -6.27
N MET A 148 -1.64 12.02 -5.73
CA MET A 148 -2.26 10.88 -5.09
C MET A 148 -3.75 10.81 -5.39
N THR A 149 -4.26 9.59 -5.59
CA THR A 149 -5.69 9.31 -5.61
C THR A 149 -6.02 8.08 -4.78
N GLY A 150 -7.24 8.05 -4.21
CA GLY A 150 -7.74 6.91 -3.45
C GLY A 150 -7.60 7.04 -1.93
N LYS A 151 -7.39 5.91 -1.26
CA LYS A 151 -7.42 5.79 0.20
C LYS A 151 -6.13 6.26 0.86
N TRP A 152 -6.26 7.17 1.86
CA TRP A 152 -5.15 7.66 2.70
C TRP A 152 -4.93 6.80 3.94
N HIS A 153 -5.82 6.87 4.91
CA HIS A 153 -5.95 6.04 6.12
C HIS A 153 -4.74 6.08 7.08
N VAL A 154 -4.00 7.19 7.15
CA VAL A 154 -2.88 7.40 8.08
C VAL A 154 -2.91 8.81 8.70
N GLY A 155 -4.11 9.32 8.98
CA GLY A 155 -4.38 10.61 9.58
C GLY A 155 -5.71 11.19 9.07
N GLY A 156 -6.77 11.08 9.89
CA GLY A 156 -8.13 11.48 9.51
C GLY A 156 -8.38 12.99 9.59
N ASP A 157 -7.67 13.68 10.49
CA ASP A 157 -7.83 15.11 10.74
C ASP A 157 -6.68 15.94 10.16
N ARG A 158 -6.93 17.21 9.87
CA ARG A 158 -5.89 18.20 9.55
C ARG A 158 -5.04 18.49 10.80
N PRO A 159 -3.73 18.65 10.67
CA PRO A 159 -2.92 18.73 9.44
C PRO A 159 -2.24 17.39 9.05
N HIS A 160 -2.98 16.30 8.91
CA HIS A 160 -2.42 14.98 8.60
C HIS A 160 -2.94 14.39 7.29
N TRP A 161 -3.59 15.20 6.44
CA TRP A 161 -4.09 14.80 5.14
C TRP A 161 -2.96 14.67 4.10
N PRO A 162 -3.19 14.05 2.93
CA PRO A 162 -2.16 13.87 1.91
C PRO A 162 -1.44 15.16 1.51
N THR A 163 -2.18 16.26 1.34
CA THR A 163 -1.60 17.57 0.99
C THR A 163 -0.76 18.18 2.11
N ASP A 164 -1.05 17.87 3.38
CA ASP A 164 -0.21 18.26 4.52
C ASP A 164 1.08 17.42 4.58
N ARG A 165 1.06 16.24 3.96
CA ARG A 165 2.14 15.26 3.97
C ARG A 165 2.80 15.10 2.59
N GLY A 166 2.88 16.20 1.84
CA GLY A 166 3.76 16.36 0.69
C GLY A 166 3.16 16.08 -0.68
N PHE A 167 1.89 15.70 -0.80
CA PHE A 167 1.24 15.60 -2.10
C PHE A 167 0.77 16.97 -2.60
N ASP A 168 1.10 17.29 -3.85
CA ASP A 168 0.65 18.53 -4.51
C ASP A 168 -0.82 18.48 -4.91
N ARG A 169 -1.30 17.28 -5.26
CA ARG A 169 -2.70 17.02 -5.62
C ARG A 169 -3.19 15.76 -4.94
N TYR A 170 -4.43 15.76 -4.54
CA TYR A 170 -5.10 14.63 -3.94
C TYR A 170 -6.57 14.56 -4.33
N PHE A 171 -7.08 13.37 -4.63
CA PHE A 171 -8.51 13.08 -4.64
C PHE A 171 -8.75 11.70 -4.05
N GLY A 172 -9.63 11.61 -3.04
CA GLY A 172 -10.00 10.30 -2.53
C GLY A 172 -10.60 10.28 -1.13
N LEU A 173 -10.58 9.08 -0.56
CA LEU A 173 -11.08 8.78 0.78
C LEU A 173 -9.97 8.93 1.81
N VAL A 174 -10.12 9.87 2.73
CA VAL A 174 -9.17 10.07 3.85
C VAL A 174 -9.28 8.94 4.85
N ASP A 175 -10.48 8.39 5.04
CA ASP A 175 -10.81 7.29 5.94
C ASP A 175 -10.47 5.90 5.37
N GLY A 176 -10.84 4.84 6.13
CA GLY A 176 -10.47 3.47 5.85
C GLY A 176 -11.28 2.74 4.79
N GLY A 177 -12.52 3.06 4.59
CA GLY A 177 -13.43 2.40 3.65
C GLY A 177 -14.76 3.12 3.54
N GLY A 178 -15.47 2.91 2.44
CA GLY A 178 -16.75 3.55 2.15
C GLY A 178 -17.50 2.88 1.02
N ASN A 179 -18.67 3.40 0.70
CA ASN A 179 -19.48 2.93 -0.41
C ASN A 179 -18.81 3.25 -1.75
N TYR A 180 -18.82 2.31 -2.71
CA TYR A 180 -18.20 2.53 -4.02
C TYR A 180 -19.06 3.37 -4.98
N PHE A 181 -20.38 3.38 -4.80
CA PHE A 181 -21.31 4.06 -5.69
C PHE A 181 -21.72 5.46 -5.22
N MET A 182 -21.17 5.92 -4.10
CA MET A 182 -21.44 7.26 -3.57
C MET A 182 -20.32 7.74 -2.66
N ILE A 183 -20.21 9.05 -2.49
CA ILE A 183 -19.45 9.60 -1.37
C ILE A 183 -20.29 9.38 -0.11
N ASP A 184 -19.79 8.58 0.79
CA ASP A 184 -20.45 8.30 2.07
C ASP A 184 -20.39 9.57 2.95
N PRO A 185 -21.55 10.16 3.32
CA PRO A 185 -21.59 11.39 4.11
C PRO A 185 -21.02 11.22 5.54
N THR A 186 -20.82 9.98 5.98
CA THR A 186 -20.21 9.66 7.29
C THR A 186 -18.70 9.49 7.20
N ARG A 187 -18.11 9.67 6.00
CA ARG A 187 -16.68 9.48 5.72
C ARG A 187 -16.07 10.77 5.17
N HIS A 188 -14.79 10.96 5.46
CA HIS A 188 -14.04 12.08 4.91
C HIS A 188 -13.50 11.73 3.52
N ALA A 189 -14.07 12.36 2.49
CA ALA A 189 -13.47 12.44 1.18
C ALA A 189 -12.93 13.85 0.95
N ALA A 190 -11.87 13.98 0.15
CA ALA A 190 -11.28 15.28 -0.12
C ALA A 190 -10.80 15.42 -1.56
N LEU A 191 -10.82 16.68 -2.05
CA LEU A 191 -10.11 17.11 -3.24
C LEU A 191 -9.09 18.16 -2.81
N ASP A 192 -7.82 17.83 -2.95
CA ASP A 192 -6.68 18.58 -2.44
C ASP A 192 -6.77 18.79 -0.91
N ASP A 193 -6.89 20.03 -0.45
CA ASP A 193 -6.98 20.41 0.96
C ASP A 193 -8.42 20.64 1.46
N LYS A 194 -9.44 20.37 0.61
CA LYS A 194 -10.84 20.66 0.89
C LYS A 194 -11.67 19.39 1.00
N PRO A 195 -12.60 19.32 1.98
CA PRO A 195 -13.59 18.26 2.00
C PRO A 195 -14.37 18.20 0.68
N PHE A 196 -14.57 16.97 0.17
CA PHE A 196 -15.34 16.72 -1.03
C PHE A 196 -16.62 15.96 -0.67
N THR A 197 -17.75 16.63 -0.76
CA THR A 197 -19.08 16.11 -0.37
C THR A 197 -19.98 15.76 -1.55
N GLY A 198 -19.49 15.89 -2.78
CA GLY A 198 -20.29 15.73 -4.00
C GLY A 198 -20.91 17.04 -4.48
N PRO A 199 -21.91 17.03 -5.35
CA PRO A 199 -22.61 15.84 -5.84
C PRO A 199 -21.77 14.96 -6.77
N VAL A 200 -22.09 13.66 -6.80
CA VAL A 200 -21.55 12.71 -7.76
C VAL A 200 -22.67 12.23 -8.68
N GLY A 201 -22.36 12.03 -9.96
CA GLY A 201 -23.33 11.55 -10.95
C GLY A 201 -23.77 10.10 -10.68
N GLU A 202 -24.84 9.67 -11.33
CA GLU A 202 -25.38 8.30 -11.22
C GLU A 202 -24.38 7.21 -11.61
N LYS A 203 -23.42 7.54 -12.47
CA LYS A 203 -22.34 6.65 -12.92
C LYS A 203 -21.08 6.71 -12.04
N TYR A 204 -21.18 7.32 -10.85
CA TYR A 204 -20.03 7.35 -9.95
C TYR A 204 -19.71 5.93 -9.45
N TYR A 205 -18.44 5.58 -9.54
CA TYR A 205 -17.86 4.40 -8.92
C TYR A 205 -16.45 4.74 -8.43
N ALA A 206 -16.16 4.53 -7.16
CA ALA A 206 -14.95 5.04 -6.52
C ALA A 206 -13.66 4.63 -7.23
N THR A 207 -13.56 3.36 -7.65
CA THR A 207 -12.39 2.85 -8.38
C THR A 207 -12.18 3.60 -9.71
N ASP A 208 -13.27 3.89 -10.43
CA ASP A 208 -13.22 4.67 -11.68
C ASP A 208 -12.84 6.12 -11.40
N ALA A 209 -13.45 6.72 -10.37
CA ALA A 209 -13.20 8.11 -10.00
C ALA A 209 -11.74 8.35 -9.58
N TYR A 210 -11.13 7.44 -8.82
CA TYR A 210 -9.71 7.55 -8.47
C TYR A 210 -8.83 7.56 -9.72
N THR A 211 -9.16 6.75 -10.72
CA THR A 211 -8.45 6.73 -12.00
C THR A 211 -8.73 7.99 -12.80
N ASP A 212 -9.96 8.44 -12.90
CA ASP A 212 -10.33 9.66 -13.62
C ASP A 212 -9.54 10.88 -13.12
N TYR A 213 -9.46 11.06 -11.79
CA TYR A 213 -8.66 12.13 -11.20
C TYR A 213 -7.16 11.92 -11.41
N ALA A 214 -6.65 10.68 -11.36
CA ALA A 214 -5.25 10.40 -11.66
C ALA A 214 -4.91 10.78 -13.11
N LEU A 215 -5.78 10.46 -14.08
CA LEU A 215 -5.62 10.83 -15.48
C LEU A 215 -5.69 12.35 -15.68
N ASP A 216 -6.60 13.03 -14.97
CA ASP A 216 -6.74 14.48 -15.00
C ASP A 216 -5.48 15.17 -14.43
N PHE A 217 -4.97 14.71 -13.30
CA PHE A 217 -3.72 15.23 -12.70
C PHE A 217 -2.53 15.02 -13.63
N LEU A 218 -2.39 13.84 -14.24
CA LEU A 218 -1.34 13.58 -15.23
C LEU A 218 -1.45 14.50 -16.46
N GLN A 219 -2.67 14.85 -16.88
CA GLN A 219 -2.88 15.73 -18.03
C GLN A 219 -2.60 17.20 -17.72
N LYS A 220 -3.01 17.68 -16.53
CA LYS A 220 -3.04 19.11 -16.20
C LYS A 220 -1.81 19.57 -15.41
N ASP A 221 -1.30 18.71 -14.55
CA ASP A 221 -0.33 19.08 -13.53
C ASP A 221 1.08 18.56 -13.79
N THR A 222 1.30 17.80 -14.89
CA THR A 222 2.65 17.31 -15.27
C THR A 222 3.09 17.90 -16.60
N ASP A 223 4.40 18.09 -16.72
CA ASP A 223 5.05 18.41 -17.99
C ASP A 223 6.21 17.41 -18.24
N ARG A 224 6.74 17.40 -19.48
CA ARG A 224 7.83 16.47 -19.84
C ARG A 224 9.17 16.82 -19.20
N LYS A 225 9.29 17.97 -18.54
CA LYS A 225 10.56 18.47 -17.97
C LYS A 225 10.69 18.11 -16.49
N GLN A 226 9.58 17.84 -15.82
CA GLN A 226 9.53 17.50 -14.40
C GLN A 226 9.03 16.07 -14.22
N PRO A 227 9.79 15.18 -13.54
CA PRO A 227 9.30 13.86 -13.21
C PRO A 227 8.16 13.92 -12.19
N PHE A 228 7.29 12.93 -12.21
CA PHE A 228 6.19 12.82 -11.24
C PHE A 228 6.26 11.54 -10.42
N PHE A 229 5.70 11.62 -9.23
CA PHE A 229 5.33 10.51 -8.38
C PHE A 229 3.81 10.48 -8.28
N LEU A 230 3.19 9.38 -8.71
CA LEU A 230 1.76 9.15 -8.60
C LEU A 230 1.50 7.93 -7.72
N TYR A 231 0.77 8.12 -6.63
CA TYR A 231 0.27 7.04 -5.77
C TYR A 231 -1.23 6.84 -6.01
N VAL A 232 -1.60 5.68 -6.58
CA VAL A 232 -2.99 5.27 -6.79
C VAL A 232 -3.33 4.19 -5.78
N ALA A 233 -4.01 4.58 -4.71
CA ALA A 233 -4.38 3.74 -3.59
C ALA A 233 -5.85 3.32 -3.70
N TYR A 234 -6.13 2.29 -4.51
CA TYR A 234 -7.50 1.80 -4.66
C TYR A 234 -8.05 1.29 -3.33
N THR A 235 -9.35 1.46 -3.11
CA THR A 235 -10.09 0.77 -2.05
C THR A 235 -10.49 -0.65 -2.45
N SER A 236 -10.43 -0.96 -3.75
CA SER A 236 -10.75 -2.27 -4.31
C SER A 236 -9.67 -3.31 -3.94
N PRO A 237 -10.08 -4.55 -3.58
CA PRO A 237 -11.43 -5.10 -3.43
C PRO A 237 -11.97 -5.11 -1.98
N HIS A 238 -11.58 -4.19 -1.09
CA HIS A 238 -12.08 -4.09 0.29
C HIS A 238 -13.63 -4.05 0.33
N TRP A 239 -14.24 -4.65 1.35
CA TRP A 239 -15.69 -4.51 1.57
C TRP A 239 -16.11 -3.04 1.78
N PRO A 240 -17.38 -2.67 1.44
CA PRO A 240 -18.48 -3.51 0.98
C PRO A 240 -18.29 -4.04 -0.44
N LEU A 241 -18.80 -5.25 -0.68
CA LEU A 241 -18.81 -5.87 -2.01
C LEU A 241 -19.76 -5.10 -2.92
N HIS A 242 -19.21 -4.28 -3.78
CA HIS A 242 -19.94 -3.43 -4.73
C HIS A 242 -19.28 -3.52 -6.09
N ALA A 243 -20.01 -3.85 -7.13
CA ALA A 243 -19.49 -3.84 -8.50
C ALA A 243 -20.61 -3.56 -9.52
N TRP A 244 -20.23 -3.16 -10.72
CA TRP A 244 -21.16 -2.99 -11.81
C TRP A 244 -21.76 -4.33 -12.22
N PRO A 245 -23.07 -4.40 -12.57
CA PRO A 245 -23.74 -5.65 -12.97
C PRO A 245 -23.05 -6.38 -14.11
N GLU A 246 -22.52 -5.66 -15.09
CA GLU A 246 -21.78 -6.21 -16.22
C GLU A 246 -20.46 -6.87 -15.82
N ASP A 247 -19.78 -6.36 -14.81
CA ASP A 247 -18.55 -6.96 -14.28
C ASP A 247 -18.89 -8.20 -13.42
N ILE A 248 -19.96 -8.15 -12.62
CA ILE A 248 -20.44 -9.31 -11.84
C ILE A 248 -20.84 -10.46 -12.76
N ALA A 249 -21.52 -10.17 -13.87
CA ALA A 249 -21.99 -11.18 -14.82
C ALA A 249 -20.86 -12.03 -15.41
N LYS A 250 -19.63 -11.50 -15.49
CA LYS A 250 -18.45 -12.25 -15.95
C LYS A 250 -18.06 -13.40 -15.01
N TYR A 251 -18.42 -13.31 -13.73
CA TYR A 251 -17.95 -14.21 -12.67
C TYR A 251 -19.05 -15.03 -12.00
N LYS A 252 -20.31 -14.61 -12.10
CA LYS A 252 -21.46 -15.32 -11.52
C LYS A 252 -21.51 -16.76 -12.01
N GLY A 253 -21.60 -17.71 -11.07
CA GLY A 253 -21.61 -19.15 -11.33
C GLY A 253 -20.21 -19.79 -11.40
N LYS A 254 -19.12 -19.03 -11.52
CA LYS A 254 -17.75 -19.59 -11.61
C LYS A 254 -17.28 -20.19 -10.29
N TYR A 255 -17.79 -19.71 -9.18
CA TYR A 255 -17.37 -20.13 -7.84
C TYR A 255 -18.25 -21.23 -7.23
N MET A 256 -19.21 -21.75 -8.01
CA MET A 256 -20.00 -22.93 -7.63
C MET A 256 -19.16 -24.21 -7.45
N THR A 257 -17.92 -24.21 -7.98
CA THR A 257 -16.92 -25.26 -7.72
C THR A 257 -16.44 -25.30 -6.25
N GLY A 258 -16.63 -24.19 -5.51
CA GLY A 258 -16.31 -24.03 -4.10
C GLY A 258 -14.83 -23.69 -3.82
N TRP A 259 -14.61 -23.22 -2.60
CA TRP A 259 -13.30 -22.75 -2.16
C TRP A 259 -12.25 -23.85 -2.05
N ASP A 260 -12.61 -25.08 -1.72
CA ASP A 260 -11.66 -26.19 -1.61
C ASP A 260 -11.02 -26.51 -2.96
N GLU A 261 -11.82 -26.61 -4.02
CA GLU A 261 -11.34 -26.88 -5.37
C GLU A 261 -10.62 -25.66 -5.95
N LEU A 262 -11.13 -24.46 -5.72
CA LEU A 262 -10.47 -23.23 -6.14
C LEU A 262 -9.06 -23.11 -5.56
N ARG A 263 -8.86 -23.41 -4.27
CA ARG A 263 -7.54 -23.43 -3.61
C ARG A 263 -6.57 -24.42 -4.26
N LYS A 264 -7.04 -25.62 -4.58
CA LYS A 264 -6.23 -26.62 -5.29
C LYS A 264 -5.81 -26.13 -6.67
N GLN A 265 -6.71 -25.51 -7.41
CA GLN A 265 -6.44 -24.98 -8.75
C GLN A 265 -5.43 -23.83 -8.70
N ARG A 266 -5.61 -22.89 -7.77
CA ARG A 266 -4.67 -21.77 -7.57
C ARG A 266 -3.30 -22.24 -7.14
N HIS A 267 -3.21 -23.19 -6.18
CA HIS A 267 -1.94 -23.77 -5.74
C HIS A 267 -1.18 -24.45 -6.89
N ARG A 268 -1.87 -25.25 -7.70
CA ARG A 268 -1.29 -25.88 -8.88
C ARG A 268 -0.70 -24.85 -9.85
N ARG A 269 -1.49 -23.82 -10.19
CA ARG A 269 -1.02 -22.74 -11.08
C ARG A 269 0.18 -21.97 -10.51
N LEU A 270 0.21 -21.71 -9.20
CA LEU A 270 1.36 -21.08 -8.55
C LEU A 270 2.64 -21.93 -8.67
N ILE A 271 2.52 -23.24 -8.55
CA ILE A 271 3.64 -24.18 -8.77
C ILE A 271 4.07 -24.17 -10.24
N GLU A 272 3.14 -24.29 -11.18
CA GLU A 272 3.40 -24.27 -12.62
C GLU A 272 4.09 -22.96 -13.07
N MET A 273 3.74 -21.85 -12.44
CA MET A 273 4.37 -20.54 -12.67
C MET A 273 5.74 -20.39 -11.99
N GLY A 274 6.13 -21.27 -11.07
CA GLY A 274 7.34 -21.14 -10.26
C GLY A 274 7.25 -20.06 -9.17
N MET A 275 6.04 -19.63 -8.80
CA MET A 275 5.83 -18.66 -7.72
C MET A 275 5.94 -19.28 -6.34
N VAL A 276 5.63 -20.56 -6.22
CA VAL A 276 5.79 -21.39 -5.01
C VAL A 276 6.51 -22.68 -5.35
N ASP A 277 7.26 -23.21 -4.39
CA ASP A 277 7.94 -24.49 -4.54
C ASP A 277 6.93 -25.64 -4.41
N SER A 278 7.06 -26.67 -5.24
CA SER A 278 6.20 -27.86 -5.20
C SER A 278 6.28 -28.66 -3.89
N LYS A 279 7.36 -28.48 -3.11
CA LYS A 279 7.52 -29.09 -1.78
C LYS A 279 6.69 -28.41 -0.70
N TRP A 280 6.18 -27.18 -0.93
CA TRP A 280 5.31 -26.48 0.02
C TRP A 280 3.87 -26.94 -0.16
N PRO A 281 3.30 -27.69 0.80
CA PRO A 281 1.96 -28.23 0.64
C PRO A 281 0.92 -27.12 0.69
N LEU A 282 -0.23 -27.35 0.05
CA LEU A 282 -1.41 -26.52 0.27
C LEU A 282 -1.84 -26.66 1.73
N THR A 283 -2.00 -25.53 2.43
CA THR A 283 -2.51 -25.55 3.80
C THR A 283 -3.91 -26.16 3.86
N PRO A 284 -4.30 -26.85 4.93
CA PRO A 284 -5.67 -27.30 5.16
C PRO A 284 -6.65 -26.13 5.03
N ARG A 285 -7.90 -26.44 4.67
CA ARG A 285 -8.98 -25.47 4.84
C ARG A 285 -9.04 -25.03 6.30
N ASP A 286 -9.26 -23.74 6.54
CA ASP A 286 -9.45 -23.23 7.89
C ASP A 286 -10.57 -24.02 8.61
N ALA A 287 -10.32 -24.41 9.84
CA ALA A 287 -11.26 -25.23 10.63
C ALA A 287 -12.62 -24.55 10.86
N LYS A 288 -12.68 -23.21 10.77
CA LYS A 288 -13.93 -22.43 10.86
C LYS A 288 -14.70 -22.35 9.54
N ALA A 289 -14.10 -22.75 8.41
CA ALA A 289 -14.75 -22.80 7.13
C ALA A 289 -15.45 -24.15 6.93
N PRO A 290 -16.77 -24.20 6.62
CA PRO A 290 -17.43 -25.47 6.34
C PRO A 290 -16.87 -26.08 5.04
N ALA A 291 -17.01 -27.40 4.90
CA ALA A 291 -16.77 -28.05 3.62
C ALA A 291 -17.81 -27.57 2.60
N TRP A 292 -17.40 -27.39 1.33
CA TRP A 292 -18.29 -26.82 0.32
C TRP A 292 -19.59 -27.64 0.10
N ASP A 293 -19.53 -28.95 0.20
CA ASP A 293 -20.69 -29.84 0.10
C ASP A 293 -21.73 -29.62 1.21
N GLN A 294 -21.30 -29.12 2.38
CA GLN A 294 -22.14 -28.81 3.54
C GLN A 294 -22.77 -27.41 3.48
N VAL A 295 -22.35 -26.57 2.55
CA VAL A 295 -22.88 -25.21 2.39
C VAL A 295 -24.28 -25.24 1.79
N LYS A 296 -25.22 -24.55 2.43
CA LYS A 296 -26.62 -24.49 1.99
C LYS A 296 -26.92 -23.32 1.05
N ASP A 297 -26.20 -22.21 1.21
CA ASP A 297 -26.36 -20.92 0.52
C ASP A 297 -25.29 -20.73 -0.57
N LYS A 298 -25.04 -21.78 -1.38
CA LYS A 298 -23.96 -21.81 -2.38
C LYS A 298 -24.05 -20.69 -3.40
N GLU A 299 -25.23 -20.37 -3.88
CA GLU A 299 -25.49 -19.31 -4.85
C GLU A 299 -25.13 -17.93 -4.27
N GLU A 300 -25.40 -17.70 -2.98
CA GLU A 300 -25.00 -16.46 -2.31
C GLU A 300 -23.49 -16.40 -2.10
N ARG A 301 -22.86 -17.51 -1.73
CA ARG A 301 -21.40 -17.59 -1.61
C ARG A 301 -20.71 -17.37 -2.94
N ASP A 302 -21.22 -17.98 -4.03
CA ASP A 302 -20.75 -17.72 -5.38
C ASP A 302 -20.88 -16.23 -5.73
N LEU A 303 -22.04 -15.62 -5.48
CA LEU A 303 -22.27 -14.21 -5.77
C LEU A 303 -21.29 -13.30 -5.01
N ARG A 304 -21.05 -13.55 -3.72
CA ARG A 304 -20.08 -12.76 -2.91
C ARG A 304 -18.69 -12.80 -3.53
N MET A 305 -18.22 -13.99 -3.94
CA MET A 305 -16.91 -14.11 -4.58
C MET A 305 -16.92 -13.53 -6.01
N ALA A 306 -18.01 -13.64 -6.73
CA ALA A 306 -18.18 -13.04 -8.05
C ALA A 306 -18.09 -11.51 -8.00
N VAL A 307 -18.69 -10.86 -6.98
CA VAL A 307 -18.59 -9.41 -6.79
C VAL A 307 -17.15 -9.01 -6.41
N TYR A 308 -16.50 -9.77 -5.53
CA TYR A 308 -15.10 -9.55 -5.18
C TYR A 308 -14.18 -9.62 -6.41
N ALA A 309 -14.37 -10.65 -7.24
CA ALA A 309 -13.63 -10.81 -8.50
C ALA A 309 -13.90 -9.65 -9.47
N ALA A 310 -15.15 -9.21 -9.56
CA ALA A 310 -15.55 -8.07 -10.38
C ALA A 310 -14.90 -6.75 -9.92
N GLN A 311 -14.69 -6.54 -8.61
CA GLN A 311 -13.97 -5.39 -8.09
C GLN A 311 -12.49 -5.41 -8.52
N ILE A 312 -11.84 -6.59 -8.53
CA ILE A 312 -10.45 -6.76 -8.99
C ILE A 312 -10.36 -6.54 -10.50
N ASP A 313 -11.25 -7.15 -11.29
CA ASP A 313 -11.35 -6.95 -12.74
C ASP A 313 -11.52 -5.46 -13.09
N ARG A 314 -12.43 -4.75 -12.38
CA ARG A 314 -12.62 -3.31 -12.59
C ARG A 314 -11.38 -2.49 -12.24
N MET A 315 -10.66 -2.87 -11.18
CA MET A 315 -9.38 -2.25 -10.84
C MET A 315 -8.35 -2.47 -11.96
N ASP A 316 -8.25 -3.67 -12.51
CA ASP A 316 -7.34 -3.97 -13.62
C ASP A 316 -7.70 -3.20 -14.89
N GLN A 317 -8.99 -3.06 -15.23
CA GLN A 317 -9.45 -2.21 -16.34
C GLN A 317 -8.98 -0.77 -16.14
N ASN A 318 -9.07 -0.24 -14.92
CA ASN A 318 -8.61 1.11 -14.58
C ASN A 318 -7.09 1.25 -14.63
N ILE A 319 -6.34 0.23 -14.22
CA ILE A 319 -4.89 0.17 -14.44
C ILE A 319 -4.58 0.23 -15.94
N GLY A 320 -5.34 -0.47 -16.78
CA GLY A 320 -5.22 -0.39 -18.24
C GLY A 320 -5.40 1.03 -18.78
N ARG A 321 -6.36 1.79 -18.26
CA ARG A 321 -6.58 3.21 -18.60
C ARG A 321 -5.37 4.08 -18.20
N LEU A 322 -4.82 3.83 -17.00
CA LEU A 322 -3.62 4.53 -16.52
C LEU A 322 -2.41 4.25 -17.42
N LEU A 323 -2.17 2.98 -17.78
CA LEU A 323 -1.09 2.59 -18.68
C LEU A 323 -1.24 3.21 -20.07
N ALA A 324 -2.46 3.26 -20.61
CA ALA A 324 -2.76 3.93 -21.87
C ALA A 324 -2.45 5.44 -21.79
N LYS A 325 -2.75 6.08 -20.64
CA LYS A 325 -2.40 7.49 -20.41
C LYS A 325 -0.90 7.73 -20.37
N LEU A 326 -0.14 6.90 -19.66
CA LEU A 326 1.32 7.00 -19.63
C LEU A 326 1.93 6.89 -21.01
N LYS A 327 1.42 5.97 -21.85
CA LYS A 327 1.81 5.84 -23.26
C LYS A 327 1.45 7.09 -24.05
N GLN A 328 0.22 7.62 -23.90
CA GLN A 328 -0.26 8.82 -24.60
C GLN A 328 0.62 10.04 -24.32
N ILE A 329 1.06 10.24 -23.08
CA ILE A 329 1.93 11.36 -22.71
C ILE A 329 3.43 11.07 -22.95
N GLY A 330 3.77 9.89 -23.52
CA GLY A 330 5.15 9.50 -23.84
C GLY A 330 6.02 9.22 -22.60
N ALA A 331 5.41 8.79 -21.50
CA ALA A 331 6.08 8.54 -20.23
C ALA A 331 6.32 7.04 -19.94
N GLU A 332 5.69 6.12 -20.69
CA GLU A 332 5.68 4.68 -20.38
C GLU A 332 7.09 4.09 -20.21
N ASP A 333 8.01 4.40 -21.14
CA ASP A 333 9.33 3.77 -21.19
C ASP A 333 10.20 4.08 -19.98
N ASN A 334 10.11 5.31 -19.44
CA ASN A 334 10.87 5.73 -18.27
C ASN A 334 9.99 6.00 -17.05
N THR A 335 9.07 5.10 -16.78
CA THR A 335 8.24 5.09 -15.57
C THR A 335 8.44 3.77 -14.83
N LEU A 336 8.88 3.85 -13.57
CA LEU A 336 8.85 2.72 -12.64
C LEU A 336 7.42 2.55 -12.14
N ILE A 337 6.79 1.42 -12.47
CA ILE A 337 5.45 1.05 -11.99
C ILE A 337 5.58 -0.08 -10.99
N LEU A 338 5.01 0.12 -9.80
CA LEU A 338 4.97 -0.86 -8.71
C LEU A 338 3.50 -1.14 -8.36
N PHE A 339 3.12 -2.42 -8.31
CA PHE A 339 1.81 -2.87 -7.87
C PHE A 339 1.93 -3.83 -6.69
N LEU A 340 1.14 -3.64 -5.63
CA LEU A 340 1.08 -4.50 -4.45
C LEU A 340 -0.30 -4.41 -3.75
N ALA A 341 -0.51 -5.25 -2.72
CA ALA A 341 -1.66 -5.16 -1.81
C ALA A 341 -1.22 -4.79 -0.39
N ASP A 342 -2.10 -4.13 0.37
CA ASP A 342 -1.76 -3.63 1.71
C ASP A 342 -1.82 -4.69 2.83
N ASN A 343 -2.55 -5.76 2.63
CA ASN A 343 -2.58 -6.96 3.49
C ASN A 343 -3.13 -8.14 2.70
N GLY A 344 -3.13 -9.31 3.31
CA GLY A 344 -3.83 -10.47 2.76
C GLY A 344 -5.34 -10.26 2.69
N GLY A 345 -6.05 -11.17 2.02
CA GLY A 345 -7.51 -11.19 1.91
C GLY A 345 -8.18 -11.13 3.28
N CYS A 346 -9.35 -10.53 3.35
CA CYS A 346 -10.03 -10.16 4.58
C CYS A 346 -11.06 -11.21 5.00
N ALA A 347 -10.87 -11.82 6.17
CA ALA A 347 -11.78 -12.82 6.73
C ALA A 347 -12.94 -12.23 7.55
N GLU A 348 -13.04 -10.91 7.66
CA GLU A 348 -14.09 -10.25 8.43
C GLU A 348 -15.48 -10.61 7.90
N ALA A 349 -16.40 -10.99 8.80
CA ALA A 349 -17.79 -11.25 8.47
C ALA A 349 -18.59 -9.96 8.61
N VAL A 350 -18.91 -9.33 7.49
CA VAL A 350 -19.68 -8.09 7.44
C VAL A 350 -20.94 -8.32 6.64
N ASP A 351 -22.09 -8.01 7.23
CA ASP A 351 -23.40 -8.04 6.59
C ASP A 351 -24.33 -7.06 7.32
N ARG A 352 -24.34 -5.81 6.91
CA ARG A 352 -25.11 -4.72 7.56
C ARG A 352 -25.70 -3.72 6.59
N GLY A 353 -25.98 -4.16 5.35
CA GLY A 353 -26.66 -3.38 4.34
C GLY A 353 -28.16 -3.23 4.59
N LYS A 354 -28.88 -2.62 3.66
CA LYS A 354 -30.33 -2.57 3.70
C LYS A 354 -30.88 -4.01 3.63
N PRO A 355 -31.78 -4.42 4.54
CA PRO A 355 -32.33 -5.77 4.51
C PRO A 355 -32.89 -6.15 3.13
N GLY A 356 -32.48 -7.32 2.61
CA GLY A 356 -32.90 -7.82 1.30
C GLY A 356 -32.23 -7.17 0.09
N ALA A 357 -31.28 -6.23 0.28
CA ALA A 357 -30.52 -5.68 -0.83
C ALA A 357 -29.60 -6.76 -1.42
N PRO A 358 -29.62 -6.98 -2.75
CA PRO A 358 -28.73 -7.95 -3.38
C PRO A 358 -27.26 -7.55 -3.20
N VAL A 359 -26.40 -8.53 -2.90
CA VAL A 359 -24.96 -8.32 -2.82
C VAL A 359 -24.42 -7.76 -4.14
N GLY A 360 -23.57 -6.76 -4.07
CA GLY A 360 -23.02 -6.05 -5.21
C GLY A 360 -23.67 -4.71 -5.50
N THR A 361 -24.84 -4.43 -4.93
CA THR A 361 -25.59 -3.18 -5.15
C THR A 361 -25.18 -2.10 -4.14
N LYS A 362 -25.50 -0.84 -4.46
CA LYS A 362 -25.24 0.35 -3.64
C LYS A 362 -25.79 0.23 -2.21
N GLU A 363 -26.92 -0.44 -2.05
CA GLU A 363 -27.65 -0.61 -0.79
C GLU A 363 -27.14 -1.79 0.03
N SER A 364 -26.37 -2.70 -0.57
CA SER A 364 -25.75 -3.82 0.14
C SER A 364 -24.55 -3.35 0.95
N PHE A 365 -24.19 -4.10 1.98
CA PHE A 365 -22.97 -3.84 2.74
C PHE A 365 -22.44 -5.17 3.29
N ALA A 366 -21.79 -5.94 2.44
CA ALA A 366 -21.39 -7.31 2.71
C ALA A 366 -19.89 -7.54 2.44
N SER A 367 -19.32 -8.57 3.08
CA SER A 367 -18.00 -9.11 2.77
C SER A 367 -18.12 -10.53 2.20
N TYR A 368 -17.02 -11.06 1.63
CA TYR A 368 -17.00 -12.44 1.15
C TYR A 368 -16.72 -13.47 2.26
N GLY A 369 -16.15 -13.02 3.39
CA GLY A 369 -15.96 -13.80 4.59
C GLY A 369 -14.78 -14.78 4.54
N LEU A 370 -14.58 -15.47 5.69
CA LEU A 370 -13.41 -16.30 5.96
C LEU A 370 -13.15 -17.42 4.92
N PRO A 371 -14.13 -18.19 4.42
CA PRO A 371 -13.82 -19.26 3.48
C PRO A 371 -13.21 -18.76 2.16
N TRP A 372 -13.70 -17.65 1.61
CA TRP A 372 -13.13 -17.04 0.42
C TRP A 372 -11.80 -16.33 0.69
N ALA A 373 -11.63 -15.71 1.87
CA ALA A 373 -10.33 -15.17 2.28
C ALA A 373 -9.26 -16.27 2.34
N ASN A 374 -9.63 -17.49 2.77
CA ASN A 374 -8.74 -18.65 2.74
C ASN A 374 -8.35 -19.05 1.31
N ALA A 375 -9.26 -18.90 0.34
CA ALA A 375 -8.95 -19.10 -1.07
C ALA A 375 -8.06 -17.99 -1.64
N SER A 376 -8.33 -16.73 -1.31
CA SER A 376 -7.56 -15.55 -1.73
C SER A 376 -6.08 -15.64 -1.31
N ASN A 377 -5.80 -16.18 -0.12
CA ASN A 377 -4.45 -16.27 0.43
C ASN A 377 -3.71 -17.58 0.08
N THR A 378 -4.25 -18.38 -0.83
CA THR A 378 -3.61 -19.63 -1.28
C THR A 378 -2.14 -19.38 -1.68
N PRO A 379 -1.19 -20.23 -1.24
CA PRO A 379 -1.37 -21.48 -0.45
C PRO A 379 -1.31 -21.28 1.06
N PHE A 380 -1.14 -20.05 1.53
CA PHE A 380 -0.83 -19.70 2.91
C PHE A 380 -2.04 -19.82 3.83
N ARG A 381 -1.78 -19.89 5.15
CA ARG A 381 -2.81 -19.86 6.19
C ARG A 381 -2.97 -18.46 6.77
N LEU A 382 -4.13 -18.21 7.38
CA LEU A 382 -4.54 -16.95 7.98
C LEU A 382 -4.70 -15.80 6.96
N TYR A 383 -4.92 -14.58 7.45
CA TYR A 383 -5.53 -13.49 6.70
C TYR A 383 -5.02 -12.14 7.19
N LYS A 384 -5.51 -11.05 6.58
CA LYS A 384 -5.46 -9.70 7.15
C LYS A 384 -5.56 -9.76 8.67
N HIS A 385 -4.78 -8.98 9.39
CA HIS A 385 -4.64 -8.93 10.84
C HIS A 385 -3.54 -9.83 11.42
N TRP A 386 -3.34 -11.05 10.89
CA TRP A 386 -2.30 -11.96 11.38
C TRP A 386 -0.97 -11.77 10.64
N VAL A 387 0.13 -12.01 11.35
CA VAL A 387 1.50 -11.87 10.82
C VAL A 387 2.09 -13.20 10.32
N HIS A 388 1.24 -14.20 10.12
CA HIS A 388 1.53 -15.40 9.34
C HIS A 388 1.56 -15.06 7.85
N GLU A 389 2.12 -15.95 7.02
CA GLU A 389 2.31 -15.68 5.58
C GLU A 389 1.02 -15.21 4.88
N GLY A 390 -0.15 -15.78 5.19
CA GLY A 390 -1.41 -15.37 4.56
C GLY A 390 -1.87 -13.94 4.90
N GLY A 391 -1.37 -13.35 5.99
CA GLY A 391 -1.67 -11.95 6.32
C GLY A 391 -0.63 -10.97 5.79
N ILE A 392 0.64 -11.38 5.66
CA ILE A 392 1.74 -10.49 5.32
C ILE A 392 2.36 -10.70 3.93
N ALA A 393 2.25 -11.88 3.32
CA ALA A 393 2.74 -12.10 1.97
C ALA A 393 1.83 -11.38 0.96
N THR A 394 2.42 -10.51 0.15
CA THR A 394 1.70 -9.74 -0.86
C THR A 394 2.34 -9.92 -2.24
N PRO A 395 1.56 -9.93 -3.33
CA PRO A 395 2.15 -9.79 -4.65
C PRO A 395 2.89 -8.45 -4.75
N LEU A 396 4.07 -8.47 -5.38
CA LEU A 396 4.72 -7.26 -5.88
C LEU A 396 5.10 -7.49 -7.34
N VAL A 397 4.53 -6.65 -8.21
CA VAL A 397 4.93 -6.55 -9.62
C VAL A 397 5.68 -5.24 -9.81
N ALA A 398 6.90 -5.31 -10.33
CA ALA A 398 7.70 -4.15 -10.70
C ALA A 398 7.91 -4.14 -12.22
N TYR A 399 7.55 -3.02 -12.88
CA TYR A 399 7.70 -2.82 -14.32
C TYR A 399 8.43 -1.51 -14.59
N TRP A 400 9.52 -1.57 -15.36
CA TRP A 400 10.29 -0.40 -15.78
C TRP A 400 11.09 -0.72 -17.04
N PRO A 401 10.58 -0.45 -18.23
CA PRO A 401 11.22 -0.84 -19.50
C PRO A 401 12.65 -0.29 -19.67
N ALA A 402 12.92 0.90 -19.17
CA ALA A 402 14.26 1.51 -19.26
C ALA A 402 15.33 0.70 -18.50
N VAL A 403 14.95 -0.05 -17.45
CA VAL A 403 15.89 -0.75 -16.54
C VAL A 403 15.72 -2.26 -16.57
N ILE A 404 14.50 -2.77 -16.46
CA ILE A 404 14.22 -4.22 -16.44
C ILE A 404 14.31 -4.75 -17.86
N LYS A 405 15.46 -5.35 -18.21
CA LYS A 405 15.71 -5.83 -19.58
C LYS A 405 15.22 -7.25 -19.83
N LYS A 406 15.06 -8.06 -18.77
CA LYS A 406 14.55 -9.42 -18.83
C LYS A 406 13.18 -9.47 -18.16
N GLY A 407 12.13 -9.22 -18.96
CA GLY A 407 10.75 -9.33 -18.49
C GLY A 407 10.34 -10.77 -18.13
N GLY A 408 9.25 -10.88 -17.35
CA GLY A 408 8.69 -12.15 -16.89
C GLY A 408 9.49 -12.85 -15.77
N ALA A 409 10.53 -12.19 -15.25
CA ALA A 409 11.37 -12.76 -14.21
C ALA A 409 10.60 -12.92 -12.89
N ILE A 410 10.94 -13.97 -12.14
CA ILE A 410 10.51 -14.17 -10.75
C ILE A 410 11.76 -14.08 -9.86
N THR A 411 11.68 -13.30 -8.80
CA THR A 411 12.72 -13.21 -7.78
C THR A 411 12.23 -13.77 -6.46
N ASN A 412 13.08 -14.55 -5.80
CA ASN A 412 12.89 -15.05 -4.44
C ASN A 412 13.62 -14.19 -3.38
N GLN A 413 14.29 -13.12 -3.80
CA GLN A 413 14.92 -12.19 -2.87
C GLN A 413 13.86 -11.51 -2.02
N THR A 414 14.00 -11.59 -0.71
CA THR A 414 13.03 -11.04 0.24
C THR A 414 13.00 -9.51 0.16
N GLY A 415 11.78 -8.96 0.02
CA GLY A 415 11.49 -7.54 0.11
C GLY A 415 10.41 -7.24 1.15
N HIS A 416 10.39 -6.02 1.63
CA HIS A 416 9.38 -5.50 2.55
C HIS A 416 8.97 -4.10 2.10
N LEU A 417 7.74 -3.68 2.38
CA LEU A 417 7.26 -2.37 1.89
C LEU A 417 8.03 -1.16 2.46
N ILE A 418 8.79 -1.33 3.56
CA ILE A 418 9.73 -0.29 4.00
C ILE A 418 10.82 0.02 2.94
N ASP A 419 11.06 -0.92 2.01
CA ASP A 419 12.05 -0.79 0.93
C ASP A 419 11.60 0.17 -0.19
N LEU A 420 10.30 0.49 -0.25
CA LEU A 420 9.76 1.23 -1.39
C LEU A 420 10.21 2.69 -1.42
N ILE A 421 10.23 3.39 -0.27
CA ILE A 421 10.78 4.76 -0.24
C ILE A 421 12.28 4.76 -0.54
N ALA A 422 13.05 3.79 0.00
CA ALA A 422 14.47 3.65 -0.30
C ALA A 422 14.69 3.45 -1.81
N THR A 423 13.83 2.65 -2.45
CA THR A 423 13.85 2.43 -3.89
C THR A 423 13.48 3.69 -4.67
N CYS A 424 12.41 4.38 -4.27
CA CYS A 424 11.98 5.63 -4.91
C CYS A 424 13.05 6.72 -4.86
N LEU A 425 13.74 6.85 -3.72
CA LEU A 425 14.82 7.81 -3.56
C LEU A 425 16.06 7.44 -4.39
N ASP A 426 16.44 6.16 -4.39
CA ASP A 426 17.57 5.66 -5.17
C ASP A 426 17.36 5.90 -6.68
N VAL A 427 16.18 5.56 -7.22
CA VAL A 427 15.88 5.79 -8.65
C VAL A 427 15.73 7.28 -8.99
N ALA A 428 15.34 8.10 -8.02
CA ALA A 428 15.25 9.56 -8.18
C ALA A 428 16.61 10.27 -8.02
N GLY A 429 17.66 9.57 -7.56
CA GLY A 429 18.93 10.18 -7.19
C GLY A 429 18.77 11.16 -6.01
N ALA A 430 17.88 10.85 -5.07
CA ALA A 430 17.54 11.69 -3.93
C ALA A 430 18.01 11.07 -2.62
N GLU A 431 18.32 11.91 -1.63
CA GLU A 431 18.71 11.46 -0.30
C GLU A 431 17.54 11.49 0.68
N TYR A 432 17.53 10.54 1.60
CA TYR A 432 16.60 10.59 2.74
C TYR A 432 17.07 11.65 3.74
N PRO A 433 16.23 12.62 4.14
CA PRO A 433 16.68 13.73 4.97
C PRO A 433 16.94 13.29 6.42
N LYS A 434 18.01 13.82 7.03
CA LYS A 434 18.29 13.64 8.45
C LYS A 434 17.44 14.56 9.34
N THR A 435 17.06 15.71 8.79
CA THR A 435 16.18 16.71 9.42
C THR A 435 15.13 17.17 8.44
N PHE A 436 13.91 17.40 8.92
CA PHE A 436 12.80 17.91 8.13
C PHE A 436 11.96 18.85 8.99
N ASN A 437 11.61 20.03 8.47
CA ASN A 437 10.86 21.06 9.21
C ASN A 437 11.43 21.34 10.61
N GLY A 438 12.77 21.39 10.72
CA GLY A 438 13.48 21.67 11.98
C GLY A 438 13.54 20.51 12.98
N ARG A 439 13.06 19.32 12.62
CA ARG A 439 13.05 18.14 13.50
C ARG A 439 14.01 17.06 13.02
N GLN A 440 14.59 16.33 13.95
CA GLN A 440 15.36 15.11 13.66
C GLN A 440 14.43 14.00 13.21
N ILE A 441 14.73 13.40 12.06
CA ILE A 441 13.92 12.34 11.44
C ILE A 441 14.50 10.98 11.83
N VAL A 442 13.61 10.00 12.07
CA VAL A 442 14.01 8.61 12.32
C VAL A 442 14.74 8.08 11.07
N PRO A 443 15.94 7.48 11.24
CA PRO A 443 16.67 6.93 10.10
C PRO A 443 15.87 5.88 9.34
N LEU A 444 16.01 5.88 8.01
CA LEU A 444 15.35 4.94 7.11
C LEU A 444 15.72 3.49 7.45
N GLU A 445 14.73 2.62 7.57
CA GLU A 445 14.90 1.18 7.80
C GLU A 445 15.00 0.39 6.48
N GLY A 446 14.40 0.89 5.41
CA GLY A 446 14.31 0.23 4.11
C GLY A 446 15.62 0.21 3.33
N LYS A 447 15.72 -0.72 2.38
CA LYS A 447 16.84 -0.91 1.46
C LYS A 447 16.33 -0.95 0.02
N SER A 448 17.02 -0.28 -0.90
CA SER A 448 16.59 -0.20 -2.31
C SER A 448 16.43 -1.57 -2.99
N LEU A 449 15.38 -1.70 -3.79
CA LEU A 449 15.11 -2.84 -4.69
C LEU A 449 15.76 -2.65 -6.07
N LEU A 450 16.36 -1.50 -6.36
CA LEU A 450 16.93 -1.17 -7.67
C LEU A 450 17.94 -2.23 -8.18
N PRO A 451 18.81 -2.83 -7.37
CA PRO A 451 19.68 -3.92 -7.84
C PRO A 451 18.89 -5.09 -8.41
N ILE A 452 17.75 -5.46 -7.77
CA ILE A 452 16.89 -6.56 -8.28
C ILE A 452 16.29 -6.20 -9.64
N PHE A 453 15.88 -4.94 -9.84
CA PHE A 453 15.36 -4.47 -11.13
C PHE A 453 16.40 -4.51 -12.24
N LYS A 454 17.69 -4.38 -11.90
CA LYS A 454 18.83 -4.55 -12.81
C LYS A 454 19.21 -6.02 -13.04
N GLY A 455 18.55 -6.97 -12.38
CA GLY A 455 18.87 -8.40 -12.44
C GLY A 455 20.01 -8.82 -11.50
N GLU A 456 20.34 -7.99 -10.52
CA GLU A 456 21.44 -8.22 -9.57
C GLU A 456 20.90 -8.77 -8.23
N THR A 457 21.81 -9.30 -7.41
CA THR A 457 21.51 -9.66 -6.02
C THR A 457 21.78 -8.46 -5.11
N ARG A 458 20.84 -8.18 -4.19
CA ARG A 458 21.02 -7.15 -3.16
C ARG A 458 21.37 -7.77 -1.79
N LYS A 459 22.05 -7.00 -0.93
CA LYS A 459 22.11 -7.33 0.49
C LYS A 459 20.74 -7.03 1.12
N GLY A 460 19.95 -8.07 1.36
CA GLY A 460 18.63 -7.98 2.01
C GLY A 460 18.70 -7.54 3.48
N HIS A 461 17.55 -7.54 4.15
CA HIS A 461 17.46 -7.32 5.60
C HIS A 461 18.05 -8.52 6.35
N GLU A 462 18.80 -8.27 7.41
CA GLU A 462 19.28 -9.32 8.31
C GLU A 462 18.13 -9.85 9.15
N VAL A 463 17.27 -8.95 9.64
CA VAL A 463 16.09 -9.26 10.43
C VAL A 463 14.94 -8.39 9.95
N ILE A 464 13.74 -8.96 9.85
CA ILE A 464 12.48 -8.24 9.63
C ILE A 464 11.52 -8.66 10.76
N CYS A 465 10.83 -7.69 11.34
CA CYS A 465 9.88 -7.96 12.42
C CYS A 465 8.50 -7.40 12.10
N TRP A 466 7.48 -8.00 12.68
CA TRP A 466 6.08 -7.60 12.59
C TRP A 466 5.43 -7.62 13.96
N GLU A 467 4.57 -6.67 14.21
CA GLU A 467 3.62 -6.67 15.31
C GLU A 467 2.31 -6.03 14.86
N HIS A 468 1.19 -6.66 15.16
CA HIS A 468 -0.13 -6.06 15.04
C HIS A 468 -1.12 -6.70 16.02
N GLU A 469 -1.66 -5.89 16.94
CA GLU A 469 -2.65 -6.32 17.96
C GLU A 469 -2.19 -7.53 18.79
N GLY A 470 -0.89 -7.59 19.09
CA GLY A 470 -0.25 -8.67 19.86
C GLY A 470 0.19 -9.86 19.01
N ASN A 471 -0.25 -9.97 17.76
CA ASN A 471 0.34 -10.93 16.80
C ASN A 471 1.73 -10.47 16.46
N ARG A 472 2.72 -11.34 16.53
CA ARG A 472 4.12 -10.96 16.44
C ARG A 472 4.92 -11.96 15.61
N ALA A 473 5.90 -11.46 14.86
CA ALA A 473 6.81 -12.30 14.11
C ALA A 473 8.19 -11.66 13.95
N VAL A 474 9.18 -12.49 13.77
CA VAL A 474 10.54 -12.13 13.38
C VAL A 474 11.06 -13.11 12.36
N ARG A 475 11.68 -12.61 11.30
CA ARG A 475 12.34 -13.41 10.27
C ARG A 475 13.82 -13.06 10.21
N GLN A 476 14.67 -14.08 10.22
CA GLN A 476 16.10 -14.01 9.99
C GLN A 476 16.50 -15.05 8.94
N GLY A 477 16.82 -14.60 7.73
CA GLY A 477 17.10 -15.51 6.61
C GLY A 477 15.91 -16.43 6.32
N LYS A 478 16.14 -17.76 6.40
CA LYS A 478 15.10 -18.77 6.22
C LYS A 478 14.22 -19.00 7.46
N TRP A 479 14.67 -18.60 8.63
CA TRP A 479 13.94 -18.84 9.89
C TRP A 479 12.91 -17.76 10.13
N LYS A 480 11.68 -18.16 10.50
CA LYS A 480 10.62 -17.29 10.96
C LYS A 480 10.06 -17.82 12.28
N LEU A 481 10.06 -16.97 13.30
CA LEU A 481 9.35 -17.19 14.54
C LEU A 481 8.10 -16.32 14.53
N VAL A 482 6.94 -16.91 14.76
CA VAL A 482 5.64 -16.23 14.68
C VAL A 482 4.74 -16.68 15.83
N SER A 483 3.88 -15.77 16.33
CA SER A 483 2.90 -16.09 17.37
C SER A 483 1.59 -15.39 17.06
N ARG A 484 0.50 -16.13 17.16
CA ARG A 484 -0.87 -15.62 17.16
C ARG A 484 -1.27 -15.33 18.61
N ASN A 485 -1.54 -14.07 18.91
CA ASN A 485 -1.95 -13.68 20.25
C ASN A 485 -3.28 -14.36 20.67
N PRO A 486 -3.38 -15.00 21.86
CA PRO A 486 -2.36 -15.10 22.94
C PRO A 486 -1.48 -16.37 22.89
N GLU A 487 -1.39 -17.04 21.74
CA GLU A 487 -0.70 -18.32 21.59
C GLU A 487 0.83 -18.20 21.72
N ASP A 488 1.48 -19.35 21.98
CA ASP A 488 2.93 -19.45 22.05
C ASP A 488 3.62 -19.22 20.69
N TRP A 489 4.95 -19.14 20.73
CA TRP A 489 5.77 -19.02 19.55
C TRP A 489 5.79 -20.31 18.73
N GLU A 490 5.64 -20.17 17.41
CA GLU A 490 5.83 -21.20 16.39
C GLU A 490 7.09 -20.87 15.59
N LEU A 491 7.95 -21.85 15.30
CA LEU A 491 9.18 -21.69 14.52
C LEU A 491 9.08 -22.43 13.20
N TYR A 492 9.45 -21.78 12.10
CA TYR A 492 9.40 -22.34 10.76
C TYR A 492 10.70 -22.10 9.98
N ASP A 493 11.09 -23.10 9.17
CA ASP A 493 12.08 -22.98 8.11
C ASP A 493 11.36 -22.67 6.79
N LEU A 494 11.32 -21.39 6.38
CA LEU A 494 10.57 -20.95 5.19
C LEU A 494 11.13 -21.47 3.85
N GLU A 495 12.36 -21.98 3.82
CA GLU A 495 12.88 -22.66 2.63
C GLU A 495 12.28 -24.05 2.50
N ALA A 496 12.09 -24.75 3.60
CA ALA A 496 11.48 -26.08 3.64
C ALA A 496 9.95 -26.02 3.66
N ASP A 497 9.38 -25.07 4.40
CA ASP A 497 7.94 -24.97 4.72
C ASP A 497 7.49 -23.51 4.83
N ARG A 498 7.31 -22.84 3.71
CA ARG A 498 6.77 -21.49 3.69
C ARG A 498 5.27 -21.43 4.03
N THR A 499 4.60 -22.56 4.00
CA THR A 499 3.18 -22.65 4.34
C THR A 499 2.91 -22.75 5.85
N GLU A 500 3.96 -22.77 6.66
CA GLU A 500 3.91 -22.72 8.14
C GLU A 500 3.11 -23.88 8.72
N MET A 501 3.39 -25.11 8.25
CA MET A 501 2.66 -26.32 8.65
C MET A 501 3.39 -27.16 9.70
N ASN A 502 4.73 -27.08 9.75
CA ASN A 502 5.56 -27.89 10.59
C ASN A 502 6.29 -27.03 11.64
N ASN A 503 5.66 -26.86 12.80
CA ASN A 503 6.22 -26.07 13.90
C ASN A 503 7.46 -26.75 14.51
N LEU A 504 8.61 -26.13 14.37
CA LEU A 504 9.92 -26.61 14.84
C LEU A 504 10.34 -26.05 16.20
N ALA A 505 9.51 -25.28 16.90
CA ALA A 505 9.88 -24.63 18.17
C ALA A 505 10.31 -25.63 19.24
N GLY A 506 9.61 -26.75 19.34
CA GLY A 506 9.94 -27.81 20.30
C GLY A 506 11.23 -28.57 19.99
N SER A 507 11.57 -28.73 18.70
CA SER A 507 12.80 -29.42 18.25
C SER A 507 14.02 -28.50 18.13
N ASN A 508 13.80 -27.17 18.09
CA ASN A 508 14.87 -26.16 17.96
C ASN A 508 14.68 -25.01 18.98
N PRO A 509 14.65 -25.30 20.28
CA PRO A 509 14.33 -24.32 21.30
C PRO A 509 15.36 -23.17 21.39
N GLU A 510 16.64 -23.45 21.15
CA GLU A 510 17.68 -22.41 21.16
C GLU A 510 17.50 -21.41 20.01
N LYS A 511 17.10 -21.87 18.80
CA LYS A 511 16.81 -20.99 17.68
C LYS A 511 15.55 -20.15 17.91
N ALA A 512 14.53 -20.76 18.52
CA ALA A 512 13.32 -20.02 18.91
C ALA A 512 13.66 -18.91 19.93
N LYS A 513 14.47 -19.21 20.94
CA LYS A 513 14.93 -18.25 21.95
C LYS A 513 15.78 -17.13 21.36
N GLU A 514 16.70 -17.46 20.45
CA GLU A 514 17.51 -16.45 19.73
C GLU A 514 16.61 -15.47 18.97
N LEU A 515 15.65 -15.96 18.19
CA LEU A 515 14.75 -15.13 17.40
C LEU A 515 13.80 -14.31 18.28
N ALA A 516 13.32 -14.87 19.38
CA ALA A 516 12.51 -14.14 20.36
C ALA A 516 13.29 -12.95 20.94
N ALA A 517 14.57 -13.13 21.27
CA ALA A 517 15.40 -12.05 21.76
C ALA A 517 15.62 -10.94 20.70
N LEU A 518 15.74 -11.30 19.41
CA LEU A 518 15.79 -10.33 18.31
C LEU A 518 14.47 -9.55 18.18
N TYR A 519 13.33 -10.22 18.31
CA TYR A 519 12.02 -9.56 18.34
C TYR A 519 11.91 -8.58 19.51
N ASP A 520 12.27 -8.98 20.74
CA ASP A 520 12.18 -8.14 21.93
C ASP A 520 13.06 -6.89 21.81
N ALA A 521 14.28 -7.03 21.27
CA ALA A 521 15.16 -5.90 21.00
C ALA A 521 14.56 -4.94 19.99
N TRP A 522 13.95 -5.46 18.91
CA TRP A 522 13.25 -4.66 17.92
C TRP A 522 12.02 -3.98 18.52
N ALA A 523 11.18 -4.69 19.24
CA ALA A 523 9.97 -4.15 19.87
C ALA A 523 10.29 -2.97 20.78
N LYS A 524 11.33 -3.10 21.60
CA LYS A 524 11.86 -2.00 22.44
C LYS A 524 12.34 -0.82 21.59
N LYS A 525 13.08 -1.08 20.49
CA LYS A 525 13.59 -0.03 19.58
C LYS A 525 12.47 0.80 18.96
N VAL A 526 11.41 0.14 18.48
CA VAL A 526 10.30 0.79 17.76
C VAL A 526 9.16 1.27 18.67
N GLY A 527 9.16 0.87 19.94
CA GLY A 527 8.10 1.20 20.90
C GLY A 527 6.85 0.34 20.75
N ALA A 528 6.99 -0.88 20.22
CA ALA A 528 5.90 -1.85 20.16
C ALA A 528 5.54 -2.31 21.58
N LEU A 529 4.25 -2.30 21.91
CA LEU A 529 3.71 -2.61 23.23
C LEU A 529 2.85 -3.88 23.17
N THR A 530 2.84 -4.61 24.27
CA THR A 530 1.92 -5.75 24.43
C THR A 530 0.46 -5.28 24.57
N PRO A 531 -0.53 -6.14 24.26
CA PRO A 531 -1.93 -5.81 24.48
C PRO A 531 -2.27 -5.40 25.92
N ALA A 532 -1.56 -5.95 26.90
CA ALA A 532 -1.74 -5.60 28.32
C ALA A 532 -1.30 -4.16 28.62
N GLU A 533 -0.14 -3.75 28.08
CA GLU A 533 0.37 -2.38 28.20
C GLU A 533 -0.54 -1.36 27.51
N LEU A 534 -1.08 -1.70 26.32
CA LEU A 534 -2.02 -0.84 25.58
C LEU A 534 -3.37 -0.65 26.30
N LYS A 535 -3.88 -1.67 27.02
CA LYS A 535 -5.15 -1.57 27.77
C LYS A 535 -5.08 -0.61 28.95
N GLY A 536 -3.90 -0.30 29.46
CA GLY A 536 -3.70 0.55 30.63
C GLY A 536 -4.04 2.04 30.44
N ARG A 537 -4.29 2.51 29.20
CA ARG A 537 -4.71 3.89 28.91
C ARG A 537 -5.95 3.90 28.02
N LYS A 538 -6.94 4.73 28.40
CA LYS A 538 -8.11 4.98 27.55
C LYS A 538 -7.65 5.73 26.29
N PRO A 539 -8.17 5.39 25.09
CA PRO A 539 -7.94 6.18 23.89
C PRO A 539 -8.31 7.64 24.15
N LYS A 540 -7.48 8.57 23.68
CA LYS A 540 -7.92 9.96 23.57
C LYS A 540 -8.91 10.00 22.42
N THR A 541 -10.20 10.16 22.72
CA THR A 541 -11.23 10.34 21.71
C THR A 541 -11.01 11.67 21.01
N SER A 542 -10.70 11.66 19.72
CA SER A 542 -10.86 12.83 18.86
C SER A 542 -12.35 13.21 18.87
N PRO A 543 -12.72 14.47 18.97
CA PRO A 543 -14.14 14.88 19.04
C PRO A 543 -15.00 14.47 17.85
N ALA A 544 -14.40 14.07 16.73
CA ALA A 544 -15.08 13.77 15.46
C ALA A 544 -15.49 12.28 15.27
N THR A 545 -15.03 11.34 16.10
CA THR A 545 -15.28 9.89 15.88
C THR A 545 -16.39 9.30 16.77
N SER A 546 -17.10 10.08 17.56
CA SER A 546 -18.10 9.58 18.54
C SER A 546 -19.50 9.26 17.98
N LYS A 547 -19.67 9.13 16.65
CA LYS A 547 -20.94 8.64 16.07
C LYS A 547 -20.68 7.55 15.02
N GLY A 548 -20.61 6.31 15.46
CA GLY A 548 -20.55 5.18 14.50
C GLY A 548 -20.07 3.84 15.01
N THR A 549 -20.23 3.56 16.32
CA THR A 549 -20.10 2.19 16.85
C THR A 549 -21.36 1.85 17.62
N GLN A 550 -22.37 1.38 16.94
CA GLN A 550 -23.38 0.42 17.39
C GLN A 550 -23.84 -0.38 16.21
#